data_3c781cd98ac76997c262d87b806b8fea
#
_entry.id   3c781cd98ac76997c262d87b806b8fea
#
_cell.length_a   1.000
_cell.length_b   1.000
_cell.length_c   1.000
_cell.angle_alpha   90.00
_cell.angle_beta   90.00
_cell.angle_gamma   90.00
#
_symmetry.space_group_name_H-M   'P 1'
#
loop_
_entity.id
_entity.type
_entity.pdbx_description
1 polymer ?
#
loop_
_entity_poly.entity_id
_entity_poly.type
_entity_poly.pdbx_seq_one_letter_code
_entity_poly.pdbx_strand_id
1 'polypeptide(L)'
;MMELLTSPEAWVALLTLTALEIVLGIDNVIFISVIVSRIPPVQARRARQIGLLLALVFRIILLSLLVWLIGLTEPVVIVRSVELSWRDIILIAGGAFLIAKATHEIHAEVEASHGEPDTESQASVFFWAIMQIIVIDMVFSLDSIITAIGMAQDLEIMIAAVVIACVVMYVSSGPVAKFVADHPTTKMLALAFLVLIGVALVADGFKFHIPRGYIYFAILFAAAVELFNVLAKRNRRKAAK
;
A
#
# COMPACT_ATOMS: atom_id res chain seq x y z
N MET A 1 -26.62 14.80 6.93
CA MET A 1 -25.72 15.46 5.95
C MET A 1 -25.50 16.95 6.20
N MET A 2 -26.55 17.82 6.34
CA MET A 2 -26.31 19.25 6.63
C MET A 2 -25.67 19.51 8.00
N GLU A 3 -26.02 18.76 9.04
CA GLU A 3 -25.41 18.89 10.37
C GLU A 3 -23.93 18.49 10.38
N LEU A 4 -23.54 17.49 9.60
CA LEU A 4 -22.13 17.05 9.46
C LEU A 4 -21.26 18.14 8.80
N LEU A 5 -21.79 18.91 7.87
CA LEU A 5 -21.06 20.00 7.20
C LEU A 5 -20.85 21.23 8.12
N THR A 6 -21.63 21.35 9.18
CA THR A 6 -21.56 22.48 10.13
C THR A 6 -20.80 22.16 11.41
N SER A 7 -20.49 20.89 11.68
CA SER A 7 -19.77 20.51 12.90
C SER A 7 -18.24 20.59 12.69
N PRO A 8 -17.50 21.35 13.53
CA PRO A 8 -16.05 21.40 13.48
C PRO A 8 -15.40 20.02 13.67
N GLU A 9 -16.04 19.17 14.48
CA GLU A 9 -15.56 17.80 14.78
C GLU A 9 -15.56 16.91 13.53
N ALA A 10 -16.58 17.01 12.67
CA ALA A 10 -16.65 16.28 11.42
C ALA A 10 -15.53 16.69 10.45
N TRP A 11 -15.16 17.97 10.39
CA TRP A 11 -14.05 18.44 9.58
C TRP A 11 -12.70 17.96 10.11
N VAL A 12 -12.51 17.97 11.43
CA VAL A 12 -11.28 17.43 12.06
C VAL A 12 -11.16 15.94 11.79
N ALA A 13 -12.25 15.18 11.94
CA ALA A 13 -12.29 13.75 11.64
C ALA A 13 -11.98 13.49 10.15
N LEU A 14 -12.62 14.23 9.22
CA LEU A 14 -12.37 14.10 7.79
C LEU A 14 -10.92 14.38 7.43
N LEU A 15 -10.33 15.46 7.93
CA LEU A 15 -8.94 15.82 7.66
C LEU A 15 -7.98 14.80 8.24
N THR A 16 -8.21 14.34 9.47
CA THR A 16 -7.36 13.35 10.14
C THR A 16 -7.41 12.02 9.43
N LEU A 17 -8.61 11.52 9.11
CA LEU A 17 -8.78 10.26 8.36
C LEU A 17 -8.20 10.37 6.96
N THR A 18 -8.43 11.49 6.24
CA THR A 18 -7.85 11.69 4.92
C THR A 18 -6.33 11.70 4.97
N ALA A 19 -5.73 12.39 5.94
CA ALA A 19 -4.28 12.41 6.12
C ALA A 19 -3.73 11.01 6.43
N LEU A 20 -4.42 10.27 7.31
CA LEU A 20 -4.06 8.90 7.66
C LEU A 20 -4.16 7.97 6.43
N GLU A 21 -5.24 8.03 5.68
CA GLU A 21 -5.43 7.25 4.45
C GLU A 21 -4.39 7.59 3.37
N ILE A 22 -4.01 8.87 3.22
CA ILE A 22 -2.94 9.27 2.29
C ILE A 22 -1.60 8.68 2.76
N VAL A 23 -1.27 8.79 4.04
CA VAL A 23 -0.02 8.25 4.58
C VAL A 23 0.05 6.73 4.41
N LEU A 24 -1.04 6.01 4.75
CA LEU A 24 -1.16 4.57 4.52
C LEU A 24 -1.18 4.20 3.03
N GLY A 25 -1.66 5.09 2.18
CA GLY A 25 -1.76 4.88 0.74
C GLY A 25 -0.47 5.14 -0.02
N ILE A 26 0.53 5.81 0.56
CA ILE A 26 1.83 6.04 -0.08
C ILE A 26 2.50 4.71 -0.42
N ASP A 27 2.48 3.77 0.50
CA ASP A 27 3.04 2.43 0.31
C ASP A 27 2.36 1.70 -0.83
N ASN A 28 1.03 1.81 -0.95
CA ASN A 28 0.25 1.25 -2.05
C ASN A 28 0.67 1.85 -3.40
N VAL A 29 0.85 3.17 -3.49
CA VAL A 29 1.29 3.84 -4.72
C VAL A 29 2.71 3.41 -5.11
N ILE A 30 3.61 3.30 -4.15
CA ILE A 30 4.99 2.84 -4.38
C ILE A 30 4.98 1.40 -4.88
N PHE A 31 4.20 0.52 -4.21
CA PHE A 31 4.09 -0.88 -4.58
C PHE A 31 3.49 -1.07 -5.99
N ILE A 32 2.40 -0.37 -6.30
CA ILE A 32 1.83 -0.36 -7.64
C ILE A 32 2.87 0.06 -8.67
N SER A 33 3.69 1.07 -8.34
CA SER A 33 4.75 1.58 -9.22
C SER A 33 5.82 0.51 -9.50
N VAL A 34 6.17 -0.30 -8.50
CA VAL A 34 7.12 -1.42 -8.64
C VAL A 34 6.51 -2.53 -9.50
N ILE A 35 5.27 -2.95 -9.22
CA ILE A 35 4.60 -3.99 -10.03
C ILE A 35 4.54 -3.60 -11.51
N VAL A 36 4.08 -2.38 -11.79
CA VAL A 36 3.89 -1.93 -13.18
C VAL A 36 5.22 -1.60 -13.89
N SER A 37 6.34 -1.50 -13.17
CA SER A 37 7.65 -1.21 -13.79
C SER A 37 8.14 -2.30 -14.74
N ARG A 38 7.60 -3.52 -14.64
CA ARG A 38 7.92 -4.66 -15.51
C ARG A 38 7.03 -4.76 -16.75
N ILE A 39 6.03 -3.91 -16.87
CA ILE A 39 5.05 -3.93 -17.95
C ILE A 39 5.37 -2.77 -18.93
N PRO A 40 5.10 -2.93 -20.25
CA PRO A 40 5.27 -1.84 -21.20
C PRO A 40 4.55 -0.55 -20.76
N PRO A 41 5.14 0.65 -20.98
CA PRO A 41 4.66 1.91 -20.39
C PRO A 41 3.18 2.23 -20.59
N VAL A 42 2.63 1.89 -21.77
CA VAL A 42 1.22 2.12 -22.09
C VAL A 42 0.31 1.22 -21.25
N GLN A 43 0.67 -0.06 -21.10
CA GLN A 43 -0.06 -1.03 -20.30
C GLN A 43 0.12 -0.76 -18.80
N ALA A 44 1.32 -0.36 -18.37
CA ALA A 44 1.62 0.03 -17.00
C ALA A 44 0.71 1.17 -16.52
N ARG A 45 0.51 2.19 -17.37
CA ARG A 45 -0.41 3.30 -17.06
C ARG A 45 -1.85 2.80 -16.90
N ARG A 46 -2.32 1.93 -17.80
CA ARG A 46 -3.68 1.36 -17.74
C ARG A 46 -3.85 0.44 -16.52
N ALA A 47 -2.89 -0.45 -16.26
CA ALA A 47 -2.93 -1.35 -15.10
C ALA A 47 -3.02 -0.57 -13.79
N ARG A 48 -2.22 0.49 -13.66
CA ARG A 48 -2.24 1.37 -12.49
C ARG A 48 -3.58 2.07 -12.32
N GLN A 49 -4.14 2.64 -13.39
CA GLN A 49 -5.42 3.35 -13.34
C GLN A 49 -6.57 2.43 -13.00
N ILE A 50 -6.65 1.25 -13.65
CA ILE A 50 -7.67 0.25 -13.39
C ILE A 50 -7.49 -0.34 -11.98
N GLY A 51 -6.27 -0.66 -11.59
CA GLY A 51 -5.97 -1.19 -10.25
C GLY A 51 -6.42 -0.22 -9.14
N LEU A 52 -6.08 1.07 -9.24
CA LEU A 52 -6.49 2.08 -8.26
C LEU A 52 -8.00 2.31 -8.25
N LEU A 53 -8.66 2.27 -9.41
CA LEU A 53 -10.12 2.38 -9.47
C LEU A 53 -10.81 1.19 -8.81
N LEU A 54 -10.35 -0.03 -9.11
CA LEU A 54 -10.88 -1.23 -8.49
C LEU A 54 -10.60 -1.25 -6.98
N ALA A 55 -9.40 -0.84 -6.56
CA ALA A 55 -9.06 -0.68 -5.16
C ALA A 55 -10.03 0.27 -4.44
N LEU A 56 -10.35 1.43 -5.02
CA LEU A 56 -11.36 2.34 -4.48
C LEU A 56 -12.73 1.66 -4.35
N VAL A 57 -13.19 0.96 -5.39
CA VAL A 57 -14.49 0.27 -5.36
C VAL A 57 -14.52 -0.79 -4.26
N PHE A 58 -13.48 -1.63 -4.16
CA PHE A 58 -13.38 -2.63 -3.09
C PHE A 58 -13.35 -1.99 -1.70
N ARG A 59 -12.65 -0.89 -1.53
CA ARG A 59 -12.56 -0.16 -0.26
C ARG A 59 -13.91 0.41 0.17
N ILE A 60 -14.69 0.96 -0.78
CA ILE A 60 -16.07 1.42 -0.50
C ILE A 60 -16.98 0.24 -0.15
N ILE A 61 -16.85 -0.89 -0.84
CA ILE A 61 -17.60 -2.11 -0.51
C ILE A 61 -17.24 -2.59 0.90
N LEU A 62 -15.97 -2.68 1.25
CA LEU A 62 -15.53 -3.07 2.58
C LEU A 62 -16.04 -2.13 3.67
N LEU A 63 -16.02 -0.82 3.45
CA LEU A 63 -16.61 0.16 4.37
C LEU A 63 -18.12 -0.03 4.52
N SER A 64 -18.82 -0.31 3.41
CA SER A 64 -20.27 -0.57 3.44
C SER A 64 -20.61 -1.88 4.19
N LEU A 65 -19.68 -2.82 4.24
CA LEU A 65 -19.78 -4.06 4.99
C LEU A 65 -19.18 -3.96 6.40
N LEU A 66 -19.14 -2.76 6.97
CA LEU A 66 -18.50 -2.44 8.24
C LEU A 66 -18.90 -3.38 9.39
N VAL A 67 -20.20 -3.66 9.54
CA VAL A 67 -20.74 -4.55 10.58
C VAL A 67 -20.19 -5.97 10.42
N TRP A 68 -20.07 -6.46 9.18
CA TRP A 68 -19.48 -7.76 8.89
C TRP A 68 -17.97 -7.78 9.17
N LEU A 69 -17.29 -6.69 8.85
CA LEU A 69 -15.85 -6.52 9.09
C LEU A 69 -15.50 -6.59 10.59
N ILE A 70 -16.33 -5.99 11.43
CA ILE A 70 -16.17 -6.06 12.90
C ILE A 70 -16.27 -7.52 13.37
N GLY A 71 -17.19 -8.30 12.80
CA GLY A 71 -17.30 -9.73 13.08
C GLY A 71 -16.05 -10.56 12.72
N LEU A 72 -15.23 -10.09 11.77
CA LEU A 72 -13.97 -10.76 11.42
C LEU A 72 -12.89 -10.68 12.52
N THR A 73 -13.09 -9.86 13.54
CA THR A 73 -12.17 -9.74 14.68
C THR A 73 -12.44 -10.79 15.77
N GLU A 74 -13.57 -11.52 15.71
CA GLU A 74 -13.88 -12.59 16.63
C GLU A 74 -12.95 -13.80 16.42
N PRO A 75 -12.52 -14.46 17.51
CA PRO A 75 -11.63 -15.62 17.43
C PRO A 75 -12.33 -16.80 16.72
N VAL A 76 -11.66 -17.38 15.72
CA VAL A 76 -12.16 -18.55 14.97
C VAL A 76 -11.33 -19.80 15.24
N VAL A 77 -10.03 -19.63 15.47
CA VAL A 77 -9.08 -20.74 15.66
C VAL A 77 -8.14 -20.42 16.82
N ILE A 78 -7.89 -21.43 17.65
CA ILE A 78 -6.92 -21.31 18.74
C ILE A 78 -5.68 -22.15 18.37
N VAL A 79 -4.54 -21.50 18.20
CA VAL A 79 -3.27 -22.15 17.90
C VAL A 79 -2.28 -21.86 19.03
N ARG A 80 -1.87 -22.89 19.77
CA ARG A 80 -0.91 -22.77 20.88
C ARG A 80 -1.19 -21.61 21.84
N SER A 81 -2.42 -21.45 22.29
CA SER A 81 -2.87 -20.39 23.19
C SER A 81 -3.00 -18.98 22.56
N VAL A 82 -2.86 -18.85 21.27
CA VAL A 82 -3.13 -17.61 20.53
C VAL A 82 -4.47 -17.77 19.83
N GLU A 83 -5.40 -16.89 20.17
CA GLU A 83 -6.71 -16.81 19.55
C GLU A 83 -6.60 -16.01 18.25
N LEU A 84 -6.78 -16.70 17.12
CA LEU A 84 -6.70 -16.09 15.80
C LEU A 84 -8.11 -15.83 15.25
N SER A 85 -8.33 -14.62 14.79
CA SER A 85 -9.52 -14.20 14.05
C SER A 85 -9.31 -14.33 12.53
N TRP A 86 -10.37 -14.21 11.74
CA TRP A 86 -10.24 -14.13 10.29
C TRP A 86 -9.36 -12.96 9.85
N ARG A 87 -9.45 -11.81 10.53
CA ARG A 87 -8.56 -10.67 10.31
C ARG A 87 -7.10 -11.07 10.46
N ASP A 88 -6.76 -11.77 11.54
CA ASP A 88 -5.38 -12.17 11.83
C ASP A 88 -4.84 -13.11 10.75
N ILE A 89 -5.66 -14.05 10.30
CA ILE A 89 -5.30 -14.98 9.21
C ILE A 89 -5.03 -14.22 7.91
N ILE A 90 -5.89 -13.25 7.57
CA ILE A 90 -5.72 -12.42 6.37
C ILE A 90 -4.44 -11.58 6.47
N LEU A 91 -4.14 -11.00 7.64
CA LEU A 91 -2.92 -10.23 7.86
C LEU A 91 -1.66 -11.10 7.76
N ILE A 92 -1.67 -12.31 8.32
CA ILE A 92 -0.55 -13.26 8.22
C ILE A 92 -0.35 -13.68 6.75
N ALA A 93 -1.42 -14.09 6.07
CA ALA A 93 -1.33 -14.53 4.68
C ALA A 93 -0.90 -13.38 3.73
N GLY A 94 -1.48 -12.20 3.90
CA GLY A 94 -1.14 -11.01 3.11
C GLY A 94 0.28 -10.53 3.38
N GLY A 95 0.70 -10.48 4.64
CA GLY A 95 2.06 -10.12 5.02
C GLY A 95 3.11 -11.13 4.50
N ALA A 96 2.84 -12.42 4.61
CA ALA A 96 3.70 -13.47 4.04
C ALA A 96 3.79 -13.35 2.51
N PHE A 97 2.67 -13.08 1.83
CA PHE A 97 2.66 -12.82 0.39
C PHE A 97 3.51 -11.61 0.02
N LEU A 98 3.42 -10.50 0.77
CA LEU A 98 4.23 -9.30 0.55
C LEU A 98 5.73 -9.59 0.71
N ILE A 99 6.11 -10.30 1.79
CA ILE A 99 7.51 -10.68 2.03
C ILE A 99 8.02 -11.52 0.87
N ALA A 100 7.31 -12.58 0.49
CA ALA A 100 7.70 -13.47 -0.59
C ALA A 100 7.84 -12.71 -1.91
N LYS A 101 6.86 -11.87 -2.25
CA LYS A 101 6.86 -11.11 -3.49
C LYS A 101 7.97 -10.06 -3.52
N ALA A 102 8.13 -9.28 -2.45
CA ALA A 102 9.17 -8.27 -2.38
C ALA A 102 10.57 -8.90 -2.40
N THR A 103 10.79 -10.02 -1.72
CA THR A 103 12.06 -10.74 -1.74
C THR A 103 12.38 -11.28 -3.15
N HIS A 104 11.39 -11.83 -3.84
CA HIS A 104 11.54 -12.26 -5.23
C HIS A 104 11.93 -11.11 -6.16
N GLU A 105 11.28 -9.94 -6.00
CA GLU A 105 11.59 -8.73 -6.78
C GLU A 105 13.01 -8.20 -6.48
N ILE A 106 13.42 -8.20 -5.20
CA ILE A 106 14.78 -7.81 -4.79
C ILE A 106 15.81 -8.76 -5.41
N HIS A 107 15.58 -10.06 -5.35
CA HIS A 107 16.46 -11.05 -5.93
C HIS A 107 16.64 -10.83 -7.44
N ALA A 108 15.54 -10.67 -8.18
CA ALA A 108 15.59 -10.42 -9.60
C ALA A 108 16.32 -9.09 -9.97
N GLU A 109 16.20 -8.06 -9.12
CA GLU A 109 16.89 -6.78 -9.35
C GLU A 109 18.39 -6.87 -9.03
N VAL A 110 18.78 -7.65 -8.00
CA VAL A 110 20.19 -7.80 -7.58
C VAL A 110 20.96 -8.70 -8.54
N GLU A 111 20.37 -9.81 -8.97
CA GLU A 111 21.03 -10.74 -9.87
C GLU A 111 21.06 -10.25 -11.31
N ALA A 112 20.43 -9.12 -11.62
CA ALA A 112 20.28 -8.62 -12.98
C ALA A 112 19.85 -9.75 -13.95
N SER A 113 19.18 -10.77 -13.42
CA SER A 113 18.64 -11.86 -14.20
C SER A 113 17.49 -11.30 -15.05
N HIS A 114 17.88 -10.75 -16.20
CA HIS A 114 17.02 -10.62 -17.33
C HIS A 114 16.71 -12.04 -17.75
N GLY A 115 15.82 -12.71 -16.99
CA GLY A 115 15.25 -13.95 -17.43
C GLY A 115 14.79 -13.75 -18.87
N GLU A 116 15.07 -14.73 -19.72
CA GLU A 116 14.52 -14.76 -21.07
C GLU A 116 13.05 -14.31 -20.97
N PRO A 117 12.56 -13.50 -21.91
CA PRO A 117 11.20 -13.04 -21.87
C PRO A 117 10.32 -14.29 -21.78
N ASP A 118 9.79 -14.53 -20.57
CA ASP A 118 8.81 -15.59 -20.38
C ASP A 118 7.79 -15.45 -21.48
N THR A 119 7.52 -16.54 -22.18
CA THR A 119 6.53 -16.65 -23.27
C THR A 119 5.10 -16.39 -22.77
N GLU A 120 4.96 -15.84 -21.58
CA GLU A 120 3.67 -15.41 -21.03
C GLU A 120 3.08 -14.30 -21.89
N SER A 121 1.82 -14.47 -22.25
CA SER A 121 1.12 -13.47 -23.03
C SER A 121 1.10 -12.14 -22.26
N GLN A 122 1.33 -11.01 -22.95
CA GLN A 122 1.26 -9.68 -22.34
C GLN A 122 -0.06 -9.44 -21.58
N ALA A 123 -1.13 -10.10 -21.98
CA ALA A 123 -2.44 -10.08 -21.31
C ALA A 123 -2.40 -10.76 -19.96
N SER A 124 -1.69 -11.89 -19.81
CA SER A 124 -1.51 -12.60 -18.55
C SER A 124 -0.75 -11.74 -17.54
N VAL A 125 0.37 -11.16 -17.94
CA VAL A 125 1.18 -10.27 -17.09
C VAL A 125 0.37 -9.06 -16.62
N PHE A 126 -0.41 -8.46 -17.49
CA PHE A 126 -1.29 -7.34 -17.18
C PHE A 126 -2.37 -7.72 -16.16
N PHE A 127 -3.05 -8.86 -16.37
CA PHE A 127 -4.07 -9.35 -15.45
C PHE A 127 -3.50 -9.65 -14.06
N TRP A 128 -2.35 -10.35 -14.01
CA TRP A 128 -1.68 -10.66 -12.76
C TRP A 128 -1.23 -9.41 -12.00
N ALA A 129 -0.77 -8.37 -12.70
CA ALA A 129 -0.43 -7.10 -12.07
C ALA A 129 -1.66 -6.45 -11.40
N ILE A 130 -2.81 -6.42 -12.07
CA ILE A 130 -4.05 -5.88 -11.50
C ILE A 130 -4.49 -6.70 -10.29
N MET A 131 -4.46 -8.04 -10.39
CA MET A 131 -4.83 -8.92 -9.28
C MET A 131 -3.93 -8.70 -8.06
N GLN A 132 -2.63 -8.56 -8.25
CA GLN A 132 -1.70 -8.25 -7.16
C GLN A 132 -2.02 -6.90 -6.50
N ILE A 133 -2.31 -5.87 -7.30
CA ILE A 133 -2.71 -4.55 -6.79
C ILE A 133 -3.96 -4.67 -5.91
N ILE A 134 -4.99 -5.37 -6.38
CA ILE A 134 -6.25 -5.54 -5.65
C ILE A 134 -6.03 -6.30 -4.33
N VAL A 135 -5.35 -7.45 -4.39
CA VAL A 135 -5.11 -8.29 -3.20
C VAL A 135 -4.37 -7.51 -2.13
N ILE A 136 -3.36 -6.77 -2.51
CA ILE A 136 -2.54 -6.01 -1.56
C ILE A 136 -3.33 -4.84 -1.00
N ASP A 137 -4.04 -4.08 -1.84
CA ASP A 137 -4.89 -2.99 -1.33
C ASP A 137 -5.97 -3.53 -0.39
N MET A 138 -6.52 -4.72 -0.66
CA MET A 138 -7.50 -5.36 0.21
C MET A 138 -6.94 -5.68 1.60
N VAL A 139 -5.70 -6.21 1.67
CA VAL A 139 -5.02 -6.51 2.94
C VAL A 139 -4.77 -5.22 3.74
N PHE A 140 -4.25 -4.17 3.09
CA PHE A 140 -4.00 -2.89 3.75
C PHE A 140 -5.31 -2.19 4.15
N SER A 141 -6.34 -2.27 3.31
CA SER A 141 -7.63 -1.64 3.57
C SER A 141 -8.36 -2.27 4.76
N LEU A 142 -8.27 -3.59 4.91
CA LEU A 142 -8.89 -4.29 6.05
C LEU A 142 -8.36 -3.72 7.37
N ASP A 143 -7.07 -3.52 7.46
CA ASP A 143 -6.42 -3.04 8.67
C ASP A 143 -6.66 -1.53 8.90
N SER A 144 -6.61 -0.71 7.84
CA SER A 144 -6.89 0.73 7.95
C SER A 144 -8.35 1.00 8.31
N ILE A 145 -9.30 0.25 7.76
CA ILE A 145 -10.73 0.39 8.06
C ILE A 145 -11.01 0.04 9.51
N ILE A 146 -10.46 -1.07 10.04
CA ILE A 146 -10.64 -1.45 11.44
C ILE A 146 -10.06 -0.38 12.38
N THR A 147 -8.92 0.20 12.01
CA THR A 147 -8.32 1.31 12.76
C THR A 147 -9.20 2.56 12.70
N ALA A 148 -9.75 2.88 11.53
CA ALA A 148 -10.61 4.06 11.31
C ALA A 148 -11.94 3.98 12.09
N ILE A 149 -12.48 2.78 12.30
CA ILE A 149 -13.69 2.56 13.13
C ILE A 149 -13.51 3.09 14.54
N GLY A 150 -12.29 2.99 15.09
CA GLY A 150 -11.97 3.53 16.42
C GLY A 150 -11.87 5.06 16.46
N MET A 151 -11.77 5.72 15.30
CA MET A 151 -11.54 7.17 15.20
C MET A 151 -12.75 7.97 14.70
N ALA A 152 -13.64 7.37 13.92
CA ALA A 152 -14.83 8.03 13.40
C ALA A 152 -16.04 7.08 13.51
N GLN A 153 -17.18 7.66 13.92
CA GLN A 153 -18.44 6.92 14.03
C GLN A 153 -19.30 7.07 12.76
N ASP A 154 -18.97 8.05 11.91
CA ASP A 154 -19.77 8.37 10.73
C ASP A 154 -19.20 7.75 9.46
N LEU A 155 -19.91 6.77 8.90
CA LEU A 155 -19.55 6.08 7.66
C LEU A 155 -19.38 7.06 6.48
N GLU A 156 -20.18 8.11 6.43
CA GLU A 156 -20.13 9.14 5.37
C GLU A 156 -18.78 9.87 5.37
N ILE A 157 -18.25 10.20 6.56
CA ILE A 157 -16.94 10.84 6.73
C ILE A 157 -15.82 9.87 6.30
N MET A 158 -15.92 8.61 6.68
CA MET A 158 -14.95 7.58 6.28
C MET A 158 -14.92 7.40 4.76
N ILE A 159 -16.07 7.29 4.12
CA ILE A 159 -16.17 7.19 2.65
C ILE A 159 -15.58 8.43 1.99
N ALA A 160 -15.91 9.63 2.45
CA ALA A 160 -15.39 10.87 1.90
C ALA A 160 -13.85 10.94 2.03
N ALA A 161 -13.30 10.57 3.19
CA ALA A 161 -11.86 10.52 3.42
C ALA A 161 -11.15 9.57 2.46
N VAL A 162 -11.69 8.36 2.28
CA VAL A 162 -11.15 7.35 1.36
C VAL A 162 -11.22 7.83 -0.09
N VAL A 163 -12.33 8.44 -0.52
CA VAL A 163 -12.46 8.97 -1.89
C VAL A 163 -11.42 10.06 -2.15
N ILE A 164 -11.27 11.01 -1.23
CA ILE A 164 -10.29 12.09 -1.35
C ILE A 164 -8.86 11.51 -1.40
N ALA A 165 -8.52 10.59 -0.50
CA ALA A 165 -7.22 9.93 -0.50
C ALA A 165 -6.93 9.17 -1.79
N CYS A 166 -7.91 8.43 -2.33
CA CYS A 166 -7.78 7.73 -3.61
C CYS A 166 -7.59 8.68 -4.79
N VAL A 167 -8.24 9.84 -4.81
CA VAL A 167 -8.01 10.88 -5.82
C VAL A 167 -6.56 11.39 -5.74
N VAL A 168 -6.07 11.68 -4.54
CA VAL A 168 -4.67 12.10 -4.32
C VAL A 168 -3.70 11.02 -4.80
N MET A 169 -3.93 9.75 -4.43
CA MET A 169 -3.13 8.62 -4.88
C MET A 169 -3.17 8.45 -6.40
N TYR A 170 -4.33 8.58 -7.02
CA TYR A 170 -4.49 8.48 -8.47
C TYR A 170 -3.65 9.55 -9.20
N VAL A 171 -3.73 10.80 -8.77
CA VAL A 171 -2.97 11.92 -9.34
C VAL A 171 -1.47 11.74 -9.11
N SER A 172 -1.07 11.33 -7.90
CA SER A 172 0.33 11.17 -7.49
C SER A 172 0.99 9.93 -8.11
N SER A 173 0.21 8.89 -8.44
CA SER A 173 0.73 7.59 -8.90
C SER A 173 1.59 7.67 -10.17
N GLY A 174 1.28 8.59 -11.10
CA GLY A 174 2.05 8.80 -12.31
C GLY A 174 3.46 9.33 -12.05
N PRO A 175 3.57 10.50 -11.41
CA PRO A 175 4.85 11.06 -10.99
C PRO A 175 5.69 10.11 -10.13
N VAL A 176 5.07 9.43 -9.16
CA VAL A 176 5.75 8.47 -8.28
C VAL A 176 6.30 7.28 -9.08
N ALA A 177 5.49 6.67 -9.95
CA ALA A 177 5.93 5.55 -10.78
C ALA A 177 7.10 5.93 -11.69
N LYS A 178 7.06 7.13 -12.29
CA LYS A 178 8.18 7.64 -13.09
C LYS A 178 9.42 7.83 -12.22
N PHE A 179 9.28 8.44 -11.05
CA PHE A 179 10.40 8.67 -10.15
C PHE A 179 11.06 7.34 -9.72
N VAL A 180 10.27 6.34 -9.35
CA VAL A 180 10.77 5.00 -8.97
C VAL A 180 11.48 4.32 -10.16
N ALA A 181 10.92 4.43 -11.37
CA ALA A 181 11.53 3.86 -12.57
C ALA A 181 12.87 4.52 -12.93
N ASP A 182 12.97 5.84 -12.73
CA ASP A 182 14.19 6.61 -13.04
C ASP A 182 15.30 6.45 -11.96
N HIS A 183 14.97 5.89 -10.78
CA HIS A 183 15.87 5.77 -9.64
C HIS A 183 15.90 4.32 -9.07
N PRO A 184 16.79 3.44 -9.57
CA PRO A 184 16.88 2.04 -9.13
C PRO A 184 17.11 1.89 -7.62
N THR A 185 17.88 2.79 -7.00
CA THR A 185 18.10 2.79 -5.54
C THR A 185 16.82 3.04 -4.77
N THR A 186 15.96 3.95 -5.27
CA THR A 186 14.63 4.21 -4.70
C THR A 186 13.71 2.99 -4.87
N LYS A 187 13.80 2.28 -6.01
CA LYS A 187 13.06 1.03 -6.23
C LYS A 187 13.45 -0.04 -5.21
N MET A 188 14.76 -0.23 -4.99
CA MET A 188 15.26 -1.17 -3.97
C MET A 188 14.81 -0.81 -2.57
N LEU A 189 14.86 0.48 -2.23
CA LEU A 189 14.38 0.98 -0.94
C LEU A 189 12.88 0.71 -0.76
N ALA A 190 12.08 0.94 -1.79
CA ALA A 190 10.65 0.66 -1.79
C ALA A 190 10.36 -0.83 -1.55
N LEU A 191 11.10 -1.72 -2.22
CA LEU A 191 10.99 -3.16 -2.03
C LEU A 191 11.37 -3.59 -0.60
N ALA A 192 12.44 -3.00 -0.02
CA ALA A 192 12.83 -3.26 1.36
C ALA A 192 11.71 -2.83 2.35
N PHE A 193 11.03 -1.71 2.08
CA PHE A 193 9.88 -1.30 2.90
C PHE A 193 8.70 -2.26 2.78
N LEU A 194 8.45 -2.83 1.61
CA LEU A 194 7.41 -3.86 1.46
C LEU A 194 7.69 -5.09 2.32
N VAL A 195 8.95 -5.51 2.42
CA VAL A 195 9.34 -6.59 3.35
C VAL A 195 9.06 -6.16 4.78
N LEU A 196 9.45 -4.95 5.18
CA LEU A 196 9.24 -4.42 6.53
C LEU A 196 7.75 -4.37 6.89
N ILE A 197 6.91 -3.88 5.98
CA ILE A 197 5.46 -3.81 6.16
C ILE A 197 4.87 -5.24 6.22
N GLY A 198 5.33 -6.14 5.35
CA GLY A 198 4.92 -7.55 5.39
C GLY A 198 5.23 -8.20 6.74
N VAL A 199 6.41 -7.96 7.29
CA VAL A 199 6.79 -8.42 8.65
C VAL A 199 5.88 -7.83 9.72
N ALA A 200 5.57 -6.53 9.64
CA ALA A 200 4.67 -5.88 10.59
C ALA A 200 3.26 -6.47 10.53
N LEU A 201 2.71 -6.74 9.33
CA LEU A 201 1.40 -7.37 9.18
C LEU A 201 1.37 -8.80 9.74
N VAL A 202 2.43 -9.58 9.51
CA VAL A 202 2.55 -10.93 10.10
C VAL A 202 2.62 -10.83 11.63
N ALA A 203 3.39 -9.89 12.17
CA ALA A 203 3.49 -9.67 13.61
C ALA A 203 2.14 -9.28 14.21
N ASP A 204 1.42 -8.34 13.59
CA ASP A 204 0.07 -7.92 14.01
C ASP A 204 -0.91 -9.11 13.98
N GLY A 205 -0.85 -9.96 12.95
CA GLY A 205 -1.67 -11.18 12.87
C GLY A 205 -1.36 -12.20 13.98
N PHE A 206 -0.13 -12.25 14.49
CA PHE A 206 0.24 -13.04 15.66
C PHE A 206 0.04 -12.30 16.99
N LYS A 207 -0.68 -11.17 17.00
CA LYS A 207 -0.94 -10.31 18.18
C LYS A 207 0.30 -9.60 18.74
N PHE A 208 1.40 -9.57 17.99
CA PHE A 208 2.55 -8.73 18.29
C PHE A 208 2.39 -7.37 17.63
N HIS A 209 1.79 -6.44 18.33
CA HIS A 209 1.53 -5.11 17.79
C HIS A 209 2.81 -4.27 17.72
N ILE A 210 3.25 -3.97 16.49
CA ILE A 210 4.34 -3.03 16.22
C ILE A 210 3.72 -1.65 16.00
N PRO A 211 4.00 -0.65 16.87
CA PRO A 211 3.47 0.69 16.68
C PRO A 211 3.89 1.26 15.31
N ARG A 212 2.92 1.59 14.48
CA ARG A 212 3.16 2.03 13.08
C ARG A 212 4.02 3.28 12.98
N GLY A 213 4.05 4.09 14.03
CA GLY A 213 4.93 5.26 14.11
C GLY A 213 6.41 4.94 13.87
N TYR A 214 6.90 3.78 14.33
CA TYR A 214 8.28 3.35 14.09
C TYR A 214 8.51 3.02 12.61
N ILE A 215 7.55 2.40 11.97
CA ILE A 215 7.61 2.04 10.55
C ILE A 215 7.62 3.31 9.71
N TYR A 216 6.70 4.25 9.97
CA TYR A 216 6.65 5.53 9.25
C TYR A 216 7.89 6.38 9.47
N PHE A 217 8.43 6.38 10.69
CA PHE A 217 9.71 7.06 10.96
C PHE A 217 10.84 6.43 10.15
N ALA A 218 10.95 5.11 10.11
CA ALA A 218 11.97 4.42 9.32
C ALA A 218 11.84 4.72 7.82
N ILE A 219 10.62 4.71 7.27
CA ILE A 219 10.33 5.06 5.88
C ILE A 219 10.75 6.51 5.60
N LEU A 220 10.32 7.46 6.44
CA LEU A 220 10.64 8.87 6.28
C LEU A 220 12.14 9.12 6.35
N PHE A 221 12.83 8.51 7.34
CA PHE A 221 14.27 8.63 7.50
C PHE A 221 15.02 8.11 6.27
N ALA A 222 14.68 6.91 5.81
CA ALA A 222 15.34 6.33 4.65
C ALA A 222 15.01 7.08 3.34
N ALA A 223 13.79 7.60 3.19
CA ALA A 223 13.43 8.47 2.07
C ALA A 223 14.23 9.77 2.09
N ALA A 224 14.46 10.36 3.27
CA ALA A 224 15.31 11.54 3.41
C ALA A 224 16.76 11.25 3.01
N VAL A 225 17.33 10.12 3.47
CA VAL A 225 18.68 9.68 3.06
C VAL A 225 18.76 9.47 1.55
N GLU A 226 17.76 8.83 0.94
CA GLU A 226 17.72 8.62 -0.50
C GLU A 226 17.61 9.93 -1.27
N LEU A 227 16.85 10.90 -0.78
CA LEU A 227 16.78 12.23 -1.37
C LEU A 227 18.18 12.89 -1.43
N PHE A 228 18.96 12.79 -0.34
CA PHE A 228 20.35 13.29 -0.32
C PHE A 228 21.23 12.56 -1.32
N ASN A 229 21.09 11.25 -1.46
CA ASN A 229 21.83 10.45 -2.44
C ASN A 229 21.51 10.87 -3.88
N VAL A 230 20.23 11.07 -4.20
CA VAL A 230 19.78 11.54 -5.52
C VAL A 230 20.32 12.94 -5.82
N LEU A 231 20.26 13.86 -4.85
CA LEU A 231 20.80 15.23 -4.99
C LEU A 231 22.31 15.22 -5.18
N ALA A 232 23.05 14.42 -4.38
CA ALA A 232 24.49 14.29 -4.51
C ALA A 232 24.91 13.74 -5.90
N LYS A 233 24.21 12.71 -6.39
CA LYS A 233 24.43 12.14 -7.71
C LYS A 233 24.17 13.16 -8.84
N ARG A 234 23.10 13.95 -8.70
CA ARG A 234 22.77 15.03 -9.63
C ARG A 234 23.85 16.09 -9.69
N ASN A 235 24.36 16.52 -8.51
CA ASN A 235 25.40 17.54 -8.44
C ASN A 235 26.74 17.06 -9.01
N ARG A 236 27.13 15.80 -8.74
CA ARG A 236 28.33 15.19 -9.36
C ARG A 236 28.24 15.12 -10.87
N ARG A 237 27.08 14.78 -11.43
CA ARG A 237 26.86 14.77 -12.89
C ARG A 237 26.92 16.18 -13.53
N LYS A 238 26.54 17.23 -12.78
CA LYS A 238 26.66 18.61 -13.25
C LYS A 238 28.09 19.13 -13.20
N ALA A 239 28.88 18.70 -12.20
CA ALA A 239 30.29 19.10 -12.06
C ALA A 239 31.22 18.37 -13.06
N ALA A 240 30.76 17.27 -13.64
CA ALA A 240 31.53 16.50 -14.65
C ALA A 240 31.22 16.91 -16.10
N LYS A 241 30.32 17.89 -16.32
CA LYS A 241 30.03 18.53 -17.60
C LYS A 241 30.64 19.92 -17.68
#